data_ba021e811d77e069f2aab598f6ee45a2
#
_entry.id   ba021e811d77e069f2aab598f6ee45a2
#
_cell.length_a   1.000
_cell.length_b   1.000
_cell.length_c   1.000
_cell.angle_alpha   90.00
_cell.angle_beta   90.00
_cell.angle_gamma   90.00
#
_symmetry.space_group_name_H-M   'P 1'
#
loop_
_entity.id
_entity.type
_entity.pdbx_description
1 polymer ?
#
loop_
_entity_poly.entity_id
_entity_poly.type
_entity_poly.pdbx_seq_one_letter_code
_entity_poly.pdbx_strand_id
1 'polypeptide(L)'
;ESLRKIGHSDKAIVLLFTPDFRDQSTKWGQIIDLYPEAEFVFYKDVDKVSSLLGIYIPVLRPYCLMRYFKENPTMKNNAVFYCDSDVIFTDGFNIDAYIDDDVNYLSDTNSYISATYFDNKFNDVLPEKVEAYKQRDILDELTKKIGISREIAEVNNLHSGGAQYLLKNIDEAFWKRVFEGCIIIRTELQVVNREFFKNENSGFQSWCADMWSVLWNIWLQNGETKVIPEMEFSWSSDPISKLEKTGILHNAGITDKRMGGSYPAFYKGAYHMGLDPFTDPHLQEVINNETTKKYCNHYYATQLVEIKNKYNLTY
;
A
#
# COMPACT_ATOMS: atom_id res chain seq x y z
N GLU A 1 2.28 9.96 -14.19
CA GLU A 1 2.24 9.76 -15.65
C GLU A 1 1.24 8.68 -16.08
N SER A 2 1.17 7.52 -15.38
CA SER A 2 0.16 6.49 -15.74
C SER A 2 -1.27 7.01 -15.62
N LEU A 3 -1.59 7.76 -14.57
CA LEU A 3 -2.89 8.43 -14.41
C LEU A 3 -3.17 9.43 -15.53
N ARG A 4 -2.14 10.14 -16.03
CA ARG A 4 -2.28 11.05 -17.16
C ARG A 4 -2.65 10.31 -18.44
N LYS A 5 -2.02 9.15 -18.70
CA LYS A 5 -2.32 8.30 -19.87
C LYS A 5 -3.79 7.84 -19.90
N ILE A 6 -4.36 7.54 -18.73
CA ILE A 6 -5.77 7.09 -18.61
C ILE A 6 -6.77 8.23 -18.29
N GLY A 7 -6.34 9.50 -18.34
CA GLY A 7 -7.22 10.66 -18.18
C GLY A 7 -7.66 11.02 -16.77
N HIS A 8 -6.92 10.59 -15.75
CA HIS A 8 -7.26 10.81 -14.33
C HIS A 8 -6.21 11.61 -13.53
N SER A 9 -5.25 12.26 -14.19
CA SER A 9 -4.20 13.01 -13.49
C SER A 9 -4.71 14.26 -12.76
N ASP A 10 -5.78 14.89 -13.26
CA ASP A 10 -6.46 16.03 -12.63
C ASP A 10 -7.21 15.69 -11.34
N LYS A 11 -7.41 14.39 -11.06
CA LYS A 11 -8.01 13.87 -9.84
C LYS A 11 -6.96 13.35 -8.85
N ALA A 12 -5.67 13.43 -9.21
CA ALA A 12 -4.59 12.90 -8.40
C ALA A 12 -4.25 13.84 -7.23
N ILE A 13 -4.25 13.32 -6.02
CA ILE A 13 -3.81 13.99 -4.80
C ILE A 13 -2.59 13.24 -4.27
N VAL A 14 -1.44 13.92 -4.22
CA VAL A 14 -0.18 13.35 -3.77
C VAL A 14 0.15 13.92 -2.39
N LEU A 15 0.03 13.08 -1.36
CA LEU A 15 0.34 13.47 0.02
C LEU A 15 1.78 13.11 0.34
N LEU A 16 2.56 14.10 0.74
CA LEU A 16 3.99 14.01 0.98
C LEU A 16 4.32 14.33 2.45
N PHE A 17 4.94 13.38 3.13
CA PHE A 17 5.45 13.60 4.49
C PHE A 17 6.92 14.02 4.42
N THR A 18 7.13 15.29 4.10
CA THR A 18 8.45 15.89 3.90
C THR A 18 8.34 17.42 3.97
N PRO A 19 9.47 18.17 4.13
CA PRO A 19 9.48 19.59 3.88
C PRO A 19 8.92 19.96 2.52
N ASP A 20 8.32 21.16 2.43
CA ASP A 20 7.76 21.66 1.17
C ASP A 20 8.89 22.01 0.19
N PHE A 21 8.95 21.30 -0.92
CA PHE A 21 9.95 21.45 -1.98
C PHE A 21 9.34 21.95 -3.31
N ARG A 22 8.40 22.90 -3.25
CA ARG A 22 7.84 23.52 -4.46
C ARG A 22 8.83 24.41 -5.20
N ASP A 23 9.96 24.74 -4.60
CA ASP A 23 11.03 25.48 -5.28
C ASP A 23 11.57 24.68 -6.46
N GLN A 24 11.59 25.29 -7.65
CA GLN A 24 12.09 24.69 -8.91
C GLN A 24 13.55 24.27 -8.84
N SER A 25 14.34 24.80 -7.90
CA SER A 25 15.71 24.34 -7.65
C SER A 25 15.76 22.91 -7.07
N THR A 26 14.64 22.37 -6.61
CA THR A 26 14.53 21.03 -6.04
C THR A 26 13.97 20.03 -7.04
N LYS A 27 14.28 18.74 -6.86
CA LYS A 27 13.71 17.65 -7.66
C LYS A 27 12.18 17.60 -7.56
N TRP A 28 11.63 17.86 -6.38
CA TRP A 28 10.17 17.90 -6.17
C TRP A 28 9.54 19.08 -6.89
N GLY A 29 10.17 20.27 -6.88
CA GLY A 29 9.69 21.42 -7.63
C GLY A 29 9.57 21.14 -9.11
N GLN A 30 10.58 20.47 -9.70
CA GLN A 30 10.55 20.07 -11.11
C GLN A 30 9.41 19.07 -11.40
N ILE A 31 9.19 18.09 -10.52
CA ILE A 31 8.08 17.13 -10.68
C ILE A 31 6.72 17.82 -10.59
N ILE A 32 6.54 18.73 -9.64
CA ILE A 32 5.29 19.49 -9.47
C ILE A 32 4.97 20.30 -10.73
N ASP A 33 5.98 20.97 -11.29
CA ASP A 33 5.81 21.73 -12.53
C ASP A 33 5.45 20.88 -13.76
N LEU A 34 5.87 19.61 -13.78
CA LEU A 34 5.49 18.67 -14.83
C LEU A 34 4.05 18.19 -14.73
N TYR A 35 3.44 18.26 -13.55
CA TYR A 35 2.08 17.78 -13.27
C TYR A 35 1.23 18.86 -12.57
N PRO A 36 1.03 20.03 -13.22
CA PRO A 36 0.30 21.16 -12.62
C PRO A 36 -1.18 20.86 -12.40
N GLU A 37 -1.71 19.83 -13.04
CA GLU A 37 -3.09 19.37 -12.86
C GLU A 37 -3.29 18.55 -11.57
N ALA A 38 -2.23 17.97 -11.01
CA ALA A 38 -2.32 17.17 -9.77
C ALA A 38 -2.14 18.06 -8.53
N GLU A 39 -2.80 17.69 -7.45
CA GLU A 39 -2.64 18.35 -6.16
C GLU A 39 -1.47 17.72 -5.39
N PHE A 40 -0.51 18.55 -4.93
CA PHE A 40 0.60 18.12 -4.08
C PHE A 40 0.49 18.78 -2.70
N VAL A 41 0.39 17.99 -1.65
CA VAL A 41 0.25 18.46 -0.27
C VAL A 41 1.41 17.96 0.58
N PHE A 42 2.05 18.88 1.33
CA PHE A 42 3.22 18.61 2.14
C PHE A 42 2.90 18.71 3.64
N TYR A 43 3.23 17.64 4.38
CA TYR A 43 3.12 17.59 5.83
C TYR A 43 4.49 17.51 6.48
N LYS A 44 4.82 18.52 7.32
CA LYS A 44 6.16 18.73 7.89
C LYS A 44 6.31 18.24 9.34
N ASP A 45 5.23 17.80 9.98
CA ASP A 45 5.16 17.50 11.42
C ASP A 45 5.99 16.26 11.81
N VAL A 46 7.23 16.18 11.31
CA VAL A 46 8.16 15.07 11.53
C VAL A 46 8.34 14.78 13.02
N ASP A 47 8.40 15.82 13.86
CA ASP A 47 8.66 15.69 15.29
C ASP A 47 7.55 14.96 16.05
N LYS A 48 6.29 15.09 15.60
CA LYS A 48 5.14 14.43 16.26
C LYS A 48 5.02 12.94 15.94
N VAL A 49 5.62 12.51 14.84
CA VAL A 49 5.55 11.11 14.35
C VAL A 49 6.93 10.47 14.32
N SER A 50 7.99 11.23 14.62
CA SER A 50 9.38 10.77 14.53
C SER A 50 9.66 9.53 15.37
N SER A 51 9.05 9.40 16.56
CA SER A 51 9.14 8.20 17.38
C SER A 51 8.49 6.98 16.74
N LEU A 52 7.54 7.18 15.82
CA LEU A 52 6.84 6.13 15.08
C LEU A 52 7.53 5.82 13.75
N LEU A 53 8.24 6.77 13.15
CA LEU A 53 8.96 6.62 11.88
C LEU A 53 10.03 5.54 11.94
N GLY A 54 10.76 5.43 13.03
CA GLY A 54 11.73 4.36 13.23
C GLY A 54 11.11 2.97 13.45
N ILE A 55 9.79 2.91 13.68
CA ILE A 55 9.06 1.71 14.05
C ILE A 55 8.22 1.19 12.88
N TYR A 56 7.47 2.08 12.19
CA TYR A 56 6.50 1.65 11.19
C TYR A 56 6.16 2.75 10.19
N ILE A 57 6.87 2.77 9.05
CA ILE A 57 6.69 3.80 8.01
C ILE A 57 5.25 3.83 7.43
N PRO A 58 4.56 2.70 7.16
CA PRO A 58 3.19 2.74 6.63
C PRO A 58 2.19 3.55 7.45
N VAL A 59 2.44 3.80 8.74
CA VAL A 59 1.59 4.65 9.59
C VAL A 59 1.49 6.10 9.07
N LEU A 60 2.44 6.54 8.26
CA LEU A 60 2.42 7.88 7.68
C LEU A 60 1.26 8.07 6.69
N ARG A 61 0.83 7.01 6.00
CA ARG A 61 -0.29 7.07 5.06
C ARG A 61 -1.59 7.54 5.75
N PRO A 62 -2.13 6.81 6.74
CA PRO A 62 -3.32 7.27 7.44
C PRO A 62 -3.11 8.59 8.21
N TYR A 63 -1.90 8.89 8.66
CA TYR A 63 -1.60 10.18 9.27
C TYR A 63 -1.77 11.35 8.28
N CYS A 64 -1.20 11.25 7.09
CA CYS A 64 -1.35 12.27 6.06
C CYS A 64 -2.81 12.41 5.61
N LEU A 65 -3.52 11.28 5.44
CA LEU A 65 -4.93 11.27 5.07
C LEU A 65 -5.81 11.89 6.15
N MET A 66 -5.57 11.58 7.42
CA MET A 66 -6.27 12.23 8.54
C MET A 66 -6.12 13.77 8.48
N ARG A 67 -4.91 14.24 8.23
CA ARG A 67 -4.64 15.68 8.09
C ARG A 67 -5.35 16.27 6.88
N TYR A 68 -5.26 15.61 5.73
CA TYR A 68 -5.87 16.06 4.49
C TYR A 68 -7.40 16.17 4.62
N PHE A 69 -8.06 15.15 5.18
CA PHE A 69 -9.52 15.16 5.38
C PHE A 69 -9.97 16.20 6.43
N LYS A 70 -9.14 16.47 7.42
CA LYS A 70 -9.39 17.57 8.38
C LYS A 70 -9.36 18.94 7.70
N GLU A 71 -8.41 19.15 6.81
CA GLU A 71 -8.22 20.39 6.06
C GLU A 71 -9.24 20.53 4.92
N ASN A 72 -9.76 19.39 4.41
CA ASN A 72 -10.71 19.30 3.30
C ASN A 72 -11.96 18.48 3.67
N PRO A 73 -12.83 18.97 4.58
CA PRO A 73 -13.93 18.17 5.14
C PRO A 73 -15.01 17.78 4.12
N THR A 74 -15.07 18.44 2.96
CA THR A 74 -15.98 18.09 1.86
C THR A 74 -15.58 16.80 1.14
N MET A 75 -14.34 16.34 1.30
CA MET A 75 -13.85 15.07 0.73
C MET A 75 -14.66 13.86 1.17
N LYS A 76 -15.32 13.91 2.33
CA LYS A 76 -16.21 12.84 2.81
C LYS A 76 -17.36 12.50 1.83
N ASN A 77 -17.70 13.41 0.93
CA ASN A 77 -18.78 13.23 -0.04
C ASN A 77 -18.28 12.60 -1.36
N ASN A 78 -17.00 12.35 -1.49
CA ASN A 78 -16.39 11.81 -2.68
C ASN A 78 -16.05 10.32 -2.50
N ALA A 79 -16.12 9.55 -3.59
CA ALA A 79 -15.43 8.29 -3.68
C ALA A 79 -13.93 8.55 -3.82
N VAL A 80 -13.11 7.87 -3.03
CA VAL A 80 -11.66 8.07 -3.00
C VAL A 80 -10.94 6.77 -3.33
N PHE A 81 -10.21 6.76 -4.46
CA PHE A 81 -9.32 5.66 -4.76
C PHE A 81 -8.01 5.84 -3.98
N TYR A 82 -7.78 4.96 -3.02
CA TYR A 82 -6.60 4.97 -2.15
C TYR A 82 -5.66 3.84 -2.52
N CYS A 83 -4.41 4.16 -2.82
CA CYS A 83 -3.37 3.20 -3.16
C CYS A 83 -1.98 3.66 -2.71
N ASP A 84 -1.01 2.76 -2.82
CA ASP A 84 0.41 3.07 -2.64
C ASP A 84 0.95 3.90 -3.80
N SER A 85 2.06 4.60 -3.57
CA SER A 85 2.71 5.46 -4.57
C SER A 85 3.52 4.69 -5.63
N ASP A 86 3.77 3.40 -5.43
CA ASP A 86 4.51 2.53 -6.34
C ASP A 86 3.59 1.68 -7.23
N VAL A 87 2.46 2.26 -7.60
CA VAL A 87 1.46 1.69 -8.50
C VAL A 87 1.53 2.35 -9.87
N ILE A 88 1.39 1.54 -10.93
CA ILE A 88 1.17 2.00 -12.29
C ILE A 88 -0.21 1.54 -12.76
N PHE A 89 -0.98 2.44 -13.34
CA PHE A 89 -2.25 2.14 -14.00
C PHE A 89 -2.03 1.93 -15.50
N THR A 90 -2.74 0.96 -16.07
CA THR A 90 -2.76 0.69 -17.51
C THR A 90 -4.13 1.03 -18.10
N ASP A 91 -4.25 1.02 -19.42
CA ASP A 91 -5.52 1.32 -20.13
C ASP A 91 -6.66 0.35 -19.74
N GLY A 92 -6.35 -0.78 -19.12
CA GLY A 92 -7.35 -1.73 -18.60
C GLY A 92 -7.98 -1.32 -17.27
N PHE A 93 -7.45 -0.28 -16.60
CA PHE A 93 -8.01 0.18 -15.33
C PHE A 93 -9.27 1.02 -15.56
N ASN A 94 -10.41 0.54 -15.05
CA ASN A 94 -11.66 1.27 -15.04
C ASN A 94 -12.52 0.86 -13.84
N ILE A 95 -12.88 1.84 -13.02
CA ILE A 95 -13.72 1.67 -11.83
C ILE A 95 -14.96 2.58 -11.85
N ASP A 96 -15.28 3.21 -12.98
CA ASP A 96 -16.37 4.20 -13.06
C ASP A 96 -17.71 3.60 -12.66
N ALA A 97 -17.96 2.32 -12.95
CA ALA A 97 -19.20 1.63 -12.60
C ALA A 97 -19.41 1.46 -11.06
N TYR A 98 -18.38 1.71 -10.27
CA TYR A 98 -18.38 1.48 -8.83
C TYR A 98 -18.35 2.77 -7.99
N ILE A 99 -18.46 3.95 -8.63
CA ILE A 99 -18.30 5.23 -7.92
C ILE A 99 -19.57 5.64 -7.19
N ASP A 100 -20.76 5.36 -7.75
CA ASP A 100 -22.02 5.99 -7.36
C ASP A 100 -22.80 5.24 -6.26
N ASP A 101 -22.34 4.08 -5.81
CA ASP A 101 -22.95 3.33 -4.70
C ASP A 101 -22.21 3.56 -3.37
N ASP A 102 -22.71 2.98 -2.28
CA ASP A 102 -22.14 3.11 -0.93
C ASP A 102 -21.18 1.95 -0.55
N VAL A 103 -20.87 1.04 -1.49
CA VAL A 103 -20.00 -0.11 -1.25
C VAL A 103 -18.53 0.30 -1.37
N ASN A 104 -17.69 -0.13 -0.44
CA ASN A 104 -16.24 0.02 -0.53
C ASN A 104 -15.64 -1.17 -1.30
N TYR A 105 -14.87 -0.88 -2.35
CA TYR A 105 -14.30 -1.91 -3.21
C TYR A 105 -12.81 -2.09 -2.94
N LEU A 106 -12.33 -3.34 -3.04
CA LEU A 106 -11.00 -3.73 -2.60
C LEU A 106 -10.33 -4.63 -3.64
N SER A 107 -9.00 -4.54 -3.71
CA SER A 107 -8.19 -5.57 -4.36
C SER A 107 -8.19 -6.87 -3.56
N ASP A 108 -8.06 -8.01 -4.23
CA ASP A 108 -7.94 -9.31 -3.56
C ASP A 108 -6.55 -9.47 -2.91
N THR A 109 -6.54 -9.44 -1.60
CA THR A 109 -5.39 -9.83 -0.76
C THR A 109 -5.83 -10.77 0.35
N ASN A 110 -6.93 -11.48 0.14
CA ASN A 110 -7.55 -12.37 1.12
C ASN A 110 -6.56 -13.40 1.70
N SER A 111 -5.59 -13.85 0.90
CA SER A 111 -4.58 -14.82 1.34
C SER A 111 -3.75 -14.38 2.54
N TYR A 112 -3.68 -13.07 2.84
CA TYR A 112 -2.94 -12.54 3.98
C TYR A 112 -3.66 -11.38 4.72
N ILE A 113 -4.86 -10.98 4.25
CA ILE A 113 -5.75 -10.02 4.91
C ILE A 113 -7.14 -10.63 5.04
N SER A 114 -7.30 -11.64 5.93
CA SER A 114 -8.59 -12.31 6.18
C SER A 114 -8.59 -12.99 7.55
N ALA A 115 -9.78 -13.32 8.07
CA ALA A 115 -9.90 -14.11 9.29
C ALA A 115 -9.23 -15.48 9.13
N THR A 116 -9.42 -16.13 7.98
CA THR A 116 -8.79 -17.42 7.64
C THR A 116 -7.26 -17.38 7.70
N TYR A 117 -6.64 -16.23 7.38
CA TYR A 117 -5.19 -16.08 7.50
C TYR A 117 -4.72 -16.26 8.96
N PHE A 118 -5.48 -15.73 9.94
CA PHE A 118 -5.16 -15.93 11.35
C PHE A 118 -5.23 -17.40 11.77
N ASP A 119 -6.26 -18.12 11.33
CA ASP A 119 -6.42 -19.53 11.63
C ASP A 119 -5.28 -20.37 11.01
N ASN A 120 -4.87 -20.05 9.79
CA ASN A 120 -3.79 -20.76 9.08
C ASN A 120 -2.43 -20.57 9.75
N LYS A 121 -2.21 -19.47 10.48
CA LYS A 121 -0.95 -19.21 11.20
C LYS A 121 -0.65 -20.18 12.31
N PHE A 122 -1.63 -20.90 12.80
CA PHE A 122 -1.43 -21.99 13.77
C PHE A 122 -0.37 -23.01 13.29
N ASN A 123 -0.30 -23.28 12.00
CA ASN A 123 0.64 -24.26 11.44
C ASN A 123 2.11 -23.80 11.48
N ASP A 124 2.36 -22.52 11.66
CA ASP A 124 3.70 -21.91 11.70
C ASP A 124 4.21 -21.68 13.14
N VAL A 125 3.39 -22.00 14.15
CA VAL A 125 3.73 -21.83 15.57
C VAL A 125 4.85 -22.79 15.98
N LEU A 126 5.80 -22.31 16.79
CA LEU A 126 6.87 -23.13 17.36
C LEU A 126 6.28 -24.32 18.13
N PRO A 127 6.80 -25.56 17.95
CA PRO A 127 6.22 -26.76 18.56
C PRO A 127 6.04 -26.66 20.08
N GLU A 128 7.02 -26.07 20.78
CA GLU A 128 6.99 -25.86 22.23
C GLU A 128 6.03 -24.77 22.70
N LYS A 129 5.47 -23.99 21.78
CA LYS A 129 4.53 -22.89 22.04
C LYS A 129 3.07 -23.23 21.68
N VAL A 130 2.83 -24.34 21.04
CA VAL A 130 1.50 -24.71 20.50
C VAL A 130 0.42 -24.69 21.60
N GLU A 131 0.67 -25.27 22.77
CA GLU A 131 -0.35 -25.33 23.84
C GLU A 131 -0.65 -23.92 24.41
N ALA A 132 0.34 -23.06 24.52
CA ALA A 132 0.12 -21.68 24.94
C ALA A 132 -0.62 -20.86 23.87
N TYR A 133 -0.31 -21.07 22.58
CA TYR A 133 -1.00 -20.41 21.47
C TYR A 133 -2.48 -20.80 21.40
N LYS A 134 -2.84 -22.07 21.63
CA LYS A 134 -4.23 -22.54 21.66
C LYS A 134 -5.10 -21.86 22.73
N GLN A 135 -4.49 -21.30 23.77
CA GLN A 135 -5.21 -20.57 24.83
C GLN A 135 -5.53 -19.13 24.43
N ARG A 136 -5.06 -18.68 23.25
CA ARG A 136 -5.26 -17.32 22.77
C ARG A 136 -6.07 -17.31 21.48
N ASP A 137 -6.96 -16.36 21.37
CA ASP A 137 -7.65 -16.02 20.13
C ASP A 137 -7.11 -14.68 19.62
N ILE A 138 -6.03 -14.74 18.83
CA ILE A 138 -5.32 -13.54 18.37
C ILE A 138 -6.22 -12.64 17.52
N LEU A 139 -7.09 -13.21 16.68
CA LEU A 139 -8.03 -12.42 15.89
C LEU A 139 -9.03 -11.69 16.79
N ASP A 140 -9.62 -12.39 17.76
CA ASP A 140 -10.59 -11.81 18.69
C ASP A 140 -9.94 -10.72 19.59
N GLU A 141 -8.72 -10.99 20.08
CA GLU A 141 -7.96 -10.01 20.86
C GLU A 141 -7.70 -8.71 20.09
N LEU A 142 -7.34 -8.81 18.80
CA LEU A 142 -7.06 -7.64 17.96
C LEU A 142 -8.32 -6.90 17.52
N THR A 143 -9.35 -7.64 17.07
CA THR A 143 -10.61 -7.03 16.62
C THR A 143 -11.29 -6.25 17.74
N LYS A 144 -11.29 -6.79 18.98
CA LYS A 144 -11.81 -6.09 20.17
C LYS A 144 -11.07 -4.79 20.45
N LYS A 145 -9.75 -4.75 20.27
CA LYS A 145 -8.96 -3.52 20.48
C LYS A 145 -9.30 -2.42 19.46
N ILE A 146 -9.78 -2.81 18.27
CA ILE A 146 -10.24 -1.86 17.25
C ILE A 146 -11.72 -1.50 17.43
N GLY A 147 -12.49 -2.31 18.16
CA GLY A 147 -13.90 -2.07 18.47
C GLY A 147 -14.88 -2.87 17.63
N ILE A 148 -14.43 -3.91 16.89
CA ILE A 148 -15.30 -4.87 16.22
C ILE A 148 -15.21 -6.25 16.89
N SER A 149 -16.14 -7.14 16.58
CA SER A 149 -16.08 -8.52 17.04
C SER A 149 -15.38 -9.44 16.02
N ARG A 150 -14.92 -10.60 16.48
CA ARG A 150 -14.39 -11.66 15.62
C ARG A 150 -15.41 -12.07 14.56
N GLU A 151 -16.68 -12.17 14.93
CA GLU A 151 -17.77 -12.59 14.03
C GLU A 151 -17.93 -11.63 12.84
N ILE A 152 -17.72 -10.32 13.05
CA ILE A 152 -17.72 -9.35 11.95
C ILE A 152 -16.60 -9.66 10.95
N ALA A 153 -15.40 -9.96 11.43
CA ALA A 153 -14.29 -10.33 10.57
C ALA A 153 -14.54 -11.66 9.82
N GLU A 154 -15.15 -12.64 10.47
CA GLU A 154 -15.47 -13.95 9.88
C GLU A 154 -16.58 -13.86 8.82
N VAL A 155 -17.66 -13.14 9.09
CA VAL A 155 -18.77 -12.95 8.13
C VAL A 155 -18.28 -12.24 6.86
N ASN A 156 -17.37 -11.29 7.01
CA ASN A 156 -16.79 -10.55 5.90
C ASN A 156 -15.51 -11.18 5.32
N ASN A 157 -15.17 -12.41 5.69
CA ASN A 157 -13.90 -13.04 5.33
C ASN A 157 -13.64 -13.07 3.81
N LEU A 158 -14.66 -13.35 2.98
CA LEU A 158 -14.53 -13.36 1.51
C LEU A 158 -14.50 -11.95 0.89
N HIS A 159 -14.81 -10.94 1.66
CA HIS A 159 -14.81 -9.53 1.28
C HIS A 159 -13.67 -8.75 1.95
N SER A 160 -12.65 -9.49 2.41
CA SER A 160 -11.42 -8.97 2.98
C SER A 160 -10.38 -8.73 1.88
N GLY A 161 -9.71 -7.61 1.94
CA GLY A 161 -8.71 -7.28 0.94
C GLY A 161 -8.04 -5.94 1.24
N GLY A 162 -7.30 -5.44 0.26
CA GLY A 162 -6.63 -4.14 0.41
C GLY A 162 -5.49 -3.93 -0.57
N ALA A 163 -4.55 -3.11 -0.15
CA ALA A 163 -3.52 -2.47 -0.95
C ALA A 163 -4.08 -1.38 -1.87
N GLN A 164 -5.13 -1.64 -2.62
CA GLN A 164 -5.92 -0.65 -3.36
C GLN A 164 -7.37 -0.68 -2.86
N TYR A 165 -7.95 0.49 -2.66
CA TYR A 165 -9.29 0.67 -2.11
C TYR A 165 -10.02 1.75 -2.89
N LEU A 166 -11.30 1.54 -3.20
CA LEU A 166 -12.24 2.59 -3.55
C LEU A 166 -13.13 2.83 -2.33
N LEU A 167 -12.82 3.86 -1.57
CA LEU A 167 -13.44 4.17 -0.28
C LEU A 167 -14.53 5.22 -0.43
N LYS A 168 -15.61 5.05 0.35
CA LYS A 168 -16.76 5.94 0.38
C LYS A 168 -17.19 6.23 1.80
N ASN A 169 -17.84 7.37 1.99
CA ASN A 169 -18.36 7.80 3.30
C ASN A 169 -17.27 7.84 4.39
N ILE A 170 -16.04 8.24 4.01
CA ILE A 170 -14.91 8.36 4.93
C ILE A 170 -14.62 9.82 5.27
N ASP A 171 -14.20 10.07 6.50
CA ASP A 171 -13.93 11.41 7.03
C ASP A 171 -12.60 11.45 7.83
N GLU A 172 -12.30 12.59 8.43
CA GLU A 172 -11.13 12.74 9.31
C GLU A 172 -11.18 11.76 10.48
N ALA A 173 -12.36 11.52 11.08
CA ALA A 173 -12.50 10.62 12.22
C ALA A 173 -12.23 9.15 11.83
N PHE A 174 -12.61 8.73 10.61
CA PHE A 174 -12.24 7.43 10.05
C PHE A 174 -10.70 7.30 9.98
N TRP A 175 -10.01 8.24 9.35
CA TRP A 175 -8.55 8.17 9.19
C TRP A 175 -7.79 8.27 10.52
N LYS A 176 -8.35 9.00 11.50
CA LYS A 176 -7.81 9.01 12.86
C LYS A 176 -7.87 7.63 13.50
N ARG A 177 -9.01 6.93 13.41
CA ARG A 177 -9.13 5.55 13.91
C ARG A 177 -8.21 4.60 13.16
N VAL A 178 -8.06 4.74 11.84
CA VAL A 178 -7.12 3.95 11.05
C VAL A 178 -5.68 4.18 11.51
N PHE A 179 -5.26 5.43 11.73
CA PHE A 179 -3.94 5.78 12.25
C PHE A 179 -3.67 5.14 13.63
N GLU A 180 -4.59 5.28 14.57
CA GLU A 180 -4.47 4.70 15.91
C GLU A 180 -4.49 3.17 15.87
N GLY A 181 -5.40 2.60 15.07
CA GLY A 181 -5.56 1.15 14.91
C GLY A 181 -4.34 0.48 14.30
N CYS A 182 -3.69 1.08 13.30
CA CYS A 182 -2.51 0.47 12.72
C CYS A 182 -1.32 0.40 13.70
N ILE A 183 -1.20 1.36 14.62
CA ILE A 183 -0.20 1.32 15.69
C ILE A 183 -0.50 0.15 16.66
N ILE A 184 -1.76 0.01 17.06
CA ILE A 184 -2.22 -1.06 17.96
C ILE A 184 -1.96 -2.42 17.31
N ILE A 185 -2.46 -2.65 16.10
CA ILE A 185 -2.33 -3.93 15.39
C ILE A 185 -0.85 -4.27 15.19
N ARG A 186 -0.05 -3.33 14.71
CA ARG A 186 1.39 -3.52 14.50
C ARG A 186 2.09 -3.97 15.78
N THR A 187 1.86 -3.26 16.87
CA THR A 187 2.51 -3.53 18.17
C THR A 187 2.13 -4.90 18.70
N GLU A 188 0.85 -5.24 18.67
CA GLU A 188 0.36 -6.52 19.16
C GLU A 188 0.87 -7.69 18.31
N LEU A 189 0.80 -7.59 16.99
CA LEU A 189 1.32 -8.63 16.11
C LEU A 189 2.81 -8.85 16.27
N GLN A 190 3.59 -7.79 16.54
CA GLN A 190 5.01 -7.94 16.84
C GLN A 190 5.26 -8.67 18.18
N VAL A 191 4.42 -8.42 19.19
CA VAL A 191 4.50 -9.17 20.47
C VAL A 191 4.21 -10.65 20.23
N VAL A 192 3.11 -10.95 19.54
CA VAL A 192 2.71 -12.31 19.17
C VAL A 192 3.80 -13.01 18.36
N ASN A 193 4.36 -12.33 17.36
CA ASN A 193 5.43 -12.89 16.51
C ASN A 193 6.65 -13.29 17.32
N ARG A 194 7.12 -12.44 18.25
CA ARG A 194 8.27 -12.75 19.11
C ARG A 194 7.99 -13.90 20.10
N GLU A 195 6.75 -14.04 20.53
CA GLU A 195 6.38 -15.05 21.51
C GLU A 195 6.21 -16.45 20.90
N PHE A 196 5.60 -16.54 19.71
CA PHE A 196 5.10 -17.79 19.17
C PHE A 196 5.79 -18.27 17.90
N PHE A 197 6.55 -17.42 17.21
CA PHE A 197 7.12 -17.76 15.90
C PHE A 197 8.66 -17.66 15.90
N LYS A 198 9.30 -18.37 14.98
CA LYS A 198 10.76 -18.42 14.86
C LYS A 198 11.37 -17.05 14.52
N ASN A 199 10.67 -16.27 13.70
CA ASN A 199 11.05 -14.93 13.27
C ASN A 199 9.84 -14.20 12.67
N GLU A 200 9.97 -12.92 12.34
CA GLU A 200 8.88 -12.13 11.76
C GLU A 200 8.36 -12.66 10.42
N ASN A 201 9.19 -13.35 9.62
CA ASN A 201 8.79 -13.90 8.33
C ASN A 201 7.88 -15.13 8.45
N SER A 202 8.05 -15.94 9.54
CA SER A 202 7.19 -17.07 9.81
C SER A 202 5.89 -16.68 10.53
N GLY A 203 5.88 -15.54 11.21
CA GLY A 203 4.74 -15.02 11.94
C GLY A 203 3.71 -14.27 11.07
N PHE A 204 2.91 -13.48 11.74
CA PHE A 204 1.97 -12.57 11.09
C PHE A 204 2.71 -11.47 10.32
N GLN A 205 2.20 -11.09 9.15
CA GLN A 205 2.71 -9.97 8.38
C GLN A 205 2.34 -8.63 9.05
N SER A 206 2.97 -8.35 10.18
CA SER A 206 2.69 -7.14 10.97
C SER A 206 2.91 -5.83 10.18
N TRP A 207 3.64 -5.89 9.05
CA TRP A 207 3.81 -4.77 8.13
C TRP A 207 2.48 -4.33 7.49
N CYS A 208 1.52 -5.22 7.33
CA CYS A 208 0.20 -4.94 6.77
C CYS A 208 -0.81 -4.39 7.79
N ALA A 209 -0.37 -3.93 8.95
CA ALA A 209 -1.26 -3.46 10.02
C ALA A 209 -2.14 -2.28 9.59
N ASP A 210 -1.69 -1.43 8.68
CA ASP A 210 -2.50 -0.36 8.12
C ASP A 210 -3.63 -0.89 7.24
N MET A 211 -3.39 -1.94 6.46
CA MET A 211 -4.42 -2.60 5.66
C MET A 211 -5.53 -3.20 6.54
N TRP A 212 -5.15 -3.93 7.61
CA TRP A 212 -6.09 -4.41 8.61
C TRP A 212 -6.87 -3.27 9.25
N SER A 213 -6.20 -2.18 9.57
CA SER A 213 -6.84 -1.04 10.22
C SER A 213 -7.84 -0.35 9.30
N VAL A 214 -7.54 -0.16 8.01
CA VAL A 214 -8.51 0.37 7.03
C VAL A 214 -9.75 -0.53 6.96
N LEU A 215 -9.55 -1.82 6.73
CA LEU A 215 -10.61 -2.80 6.56
C LEU A 215 -11.54 -2.86 7.78
N TRP A 216 -10.97 -3.02 8.97
CA TRP A 216 -11.76 -3.14 10.20
C TRP A 216 -12.47 -1.83 10.59
N ASN A 217 -11.93 -0.68 10.25
CA ASN A 217 -12.62 0.59 10.46
C ASN A 217 -13.75 0.85 9.46
N ILE A 218 -13.71 0.27 8.25
CA ILE A 218 -14.87 0.25 7.35
C ILE A 218 -16.01 -0.53 8.03
N TRP A 219 -15.73 -1.72 8.54
CA TRP A 219 -16.74 -2.55 9.21
C TRP A 219 -17.22 -1.95 10.54
N LEU A 220 -16.35 -1.28 11.31
CA LEU A 220 -16.71 -0.58 12.54
C LEU A 220 -17.79 0.49 12.32
N GLN A 221 -17.79 1.14 11.18
CA GLN A 221 -18.85 2.10 10.80
C GLN A 221 -19.99 1.49 9.96
N ASN A 222 -20.12 0.15 9.98
CA ASN A 222 -21.11 -0.62 9.22
C ASN A 222 -20.99 -0.47 7.69
N GLY A 223 -19.80 -0.13 7.18
CA GLY A 223 -19.53 -0.09 5.73
C GLY A 223 -19.47 -1.48 5.14
N GLU A 224 -20.07 -1.65 3.97
CA GLU A 224 -19.97 -2.88 3.17
C GLU A 224 -18.63 -2.88 2.40
N THR A 225 -18.00 -4.06 2.26
CA THR A 225 -16.81 -4.26 1.43
C THR A 225 -17.04 -5.33 0.38
N LYS A 226 -16.45 -5.15 -0.81
CA LYS A 226 -16.43 -6.17 -1.88
C LYS A 226 -15.07 -6.20 -2.57
N VAL A 227 -14.56 -7.40 -2.77
CA VAL A 227 -13.43 -7.65 -3.67
C VAL A 227 -13.98 -7.75 -5.09
N ILE A 228 -13.38 -7.02 -6.04
CA ILE A 228 -13.80 -7.00 -7.45
C ILE A 228 -12.63 -7.24 -8.40
N PRO A 229 -12.87 -7.93 -9.54
CA PRO A 229 -11.83 -8.23 -10.52
C PRO A 229 -11.17 -7.00 -11.13
N GLU A 230 -11.90 -5.88 -11.27
CA GLU A 230 -11.41 -4.62 -11.84
C GLU A 230 -10.32 -3.97 -10.98
N MET A 231 -10.23 -4.34 -9.70
CA MET A 231 -9.17 -3.92 -8.79
C MET A 231 -8.09 -4.99 -8.61
N GLU A 232 -8.15 -6.11 -9.35
CA GLU A 232 -7.06 -7.08 -9.36
C GLU A 232 -5.79 -6.42 -9.88
N PHE A 233 -4.65 -6.82 -9.31
CA PHE A 233 -3.37 -6.23 -9.66
C PHE A 233 -2.29 -7.30 -9.89
N SER A 234 -1.28 -6.88 -10.64
CA SER A 234 -0.07 -7.66 -10.85
C SER A 234 1.02 -7.22 -9.88
N TRP A 235 1.70 -8.17 -9.26
CA TRP A 235 2.94 -7.92 -8.53
C TRP A 235 4.11 -7.73 -9.49
N SER A 236 5.15 -7.04 -9.05
CA SER A 236 6.39 -6.90 -9.82
C SER A 236 7.02 -8.22 -10.25
N SER A 237 6.86 -9.26 -9.44
CA SER A 237 7.37 -10.61 -9.73
C SER A 237 6.48 -11.43 -10.65
N ASP A 238 5.26 -10.98 -10.94
CA ASP A 238 4.33 -11.69 -11.82
C ASP A 238 4.80 -11.66 -13.28
N PRO A 239 4.37 -12.66 -14.09
CA PRO A 239 4.58 -12.62 -15.53
C PRO A 239 3.91 -11.41 -16.17
N ILE A 240 4.53 -10.82 -17.18
CA ILE A 240 3.97 -9.68 -17.93
C ILE A 240 2.58 -9.98 -18.52
N SER A 241 2.31 -11.23 -18.87
CA SER A 241 0.99 -11.68 -19.36
C SER A 241 -0.15 -11.54 -18.33
N LYS A 242 0.18 -11.42 -17.04
CA LYS A 242 -0.83 -11.08 -16.02
C LYS A 242 -1.19 -9.60 -16.10
N LEU A 243 -0.20 -8.71 -16.28
CA LEU A 243 -0.44 -7.27 -16.42
C LEU A 243 -1.36 -6.94 -17.60
N GLU A 244 -1.31 -7.71 -18.68
CA GLU A 244 -2.21 -7.56 -19.82
C GLU A 244 -3.70 -7.80 -19.47
N LYS A 245 -3.97 -8.46 -18.34
CA LYS A 245 -5.32 -8.78 -17.85
C LYS A 245 -5.77 -7.92 -16.68
N THR A 246 -4.82 -7.27 -15.99
CA THR A 246 -5.10 -6.41 -14.84
C THR A 246 -4.86 -4.95 -15.21
N GLY A 247 -5.65 -4.05 -14.64
CA GLY A 247 -5.47 -2.61 -14.87
C GLY A 247 -4.39 -1.97 -13.99
N ILE A 248 -3.82 -2.73 -13.04
CA ILE A 248 -2.95 -2.21 -11.98
C ILE A 248 -1.68 -3.05 -11.88
N LEU A 249 -0.52 -2.39 -11.87
CA LEU A 249 0.76 -2.97 -11.47
C LEU A 249 1.20 -2.36 -10.14
N HIS A 250 1.41 -3.19 -9.12
CA HIS A 250 1.95 -2.77 -7.82
C HIS A 250 3.40 -3.25 -7.66
N ASN A 251 4.34 -2.30 -7.62
CA ASN A 251 5.77 -2.63 -7.51
C ASN A 251 6.19 -2.92 -6.05
N ALA A 252 5.63 -3.97 -5.48
CA ALA A 252 5.94 -4.46 -4.15
C ALA A 252 6.48 -5.90 -4.17
N GLY A 253 7.09 -6.32 -3.08
CA GLY A 253 7.50 -7.71 -2.86
C GLY A 253 8.69 -8.20 -3.69
N ILE A 254 9.41 -7.32 -4.37
CA ILE A 254 10.58 -7.70 -5.18
C ILE A 254 11.89 -7.31 -4.51
N THR A 255 12.88 -8.19 -4.63
CA THR A 255 14.24 -7.95 -4.16
C THR A 255 15.23 -8.11 -5.31
N ASP A 256 16.07 -7.13 -5.51
CA ASP A 256 17.12 -7.13 -6.54
C ASP A 256 18.19 -8.19 -6.26
N LYS A 257 18.81 -8.74 -7.33
CA LYS A 257 19.89 -9.71 -7.25
C LYS A 257 21.06 -9.23 -6.37
N ARG A 258 21.39 -7.94 -6.40
CA ARG A 258 22.45 -7.34 -5.56
C ARG A 258 22.15 -7.43 -4.06
N MET A 259 20.87 -7.56 -3.72
CA MET A 259 20.35 -7.65 -2.35
C MET A 259 19.86 -9.07 -2.00
N GLY A 260 20.29 -10.09 -2.78
CA GLY A 260 19.93 -11.48 -2.56
C GLY A 260 18.70 -11.99 -3.32
N GLY A 261 18.15 -11.21 -4.25
CA GLY A 261 17.09 -11.65 -5.16
C GLY A 261 17.58 -12.58 -6.26
N SER A 262 16.65 -13.14 -7.03
CA SER A 262 16.93 -14.16 -8.03
C SER A 262 17.41 -13.59 -9.37
N TYR A 263 17.13 -12.33 -9.68
CA TYR A 263 17.47 -11.67 -10.95
C TYR A 263 17.63 -10.15 -10.76
N PRO A 264 18.27 -9.44 -11.70
CA PRO A 264 18.32 -7.99 -11.67
C PRO A 264 16.93 -7.39 -11.70
N ALA A 265 16.61 -6.53 -10.74
CA ALA A 265 15.29 -5.95 -10.60
C ALA A 265 15.36 -4.49 -10.12
N PHE A 266 14.40 -3.69 -10.53
CA PHE A 266 14.19 -2.40 -9.87
C PHE A 266 13.66 -2.66 -8.47
N TYR A 267 14.52 -2.41 -7.49
CA TYR A 267 14.20 -2.56 -6.06
C TYR A 267 14.16 -1.19 -5.38
N LYS A 268 12.95 -0.69 -5.11
CA LYS A 268 12.74 0.64 -4.53
C LYS A 268 13.52 0.87 -3.22
N GLY A 269 13.72 -0.18 -2.42
CA GLY A 269 14.46 -0.09 -1.15
C GLY A 269 15.92 0.33 -1.31
N ALA A 270 16.55 0.12 -2.46
CA ALA A 270 17.91 0.60 -2.72
C ALA A 270 18.01 2.13 -2.72
N TYR A 271 16.94 2.81 -3.06
CA TYR A 271 16.91 4.28 -3.22
C TYR A 271 16.63 5.02 -1.93
N HIS A 272 16.18 4.35 -0.87
CA HIS A 272 16.12 4.91 0.48
C HIS A 272 17.51 5.23 1.06
N MET A 273 18.56 4.66 0.50
CA MET A 273 19.95 4.89 0.93
C MET A 273 20.65 6.01 0.14
N GLY A 274 19.89 6.86 -0.54
CA GLY A 274 20.41 8.03 -1.24
C GLY A 274 20.87 7.80 -2.67
N LEU A 275 20.65 6.61 -3.24
CA LEU A 275 20.82 6.39 -4.66
C LEU A 275 19.67 7.03 -5.44
N ASP A 276 20.01 7.61 -6.59
CA ASP A 276 19.03 8.17 -7.50
C ASP A 276 18.68 7.13 -8.58
N PRO A 277 17.41 6.71 -8.70
CA PRO A 277 17.03 5.70 -9.69
C PRO A 277 17.31 6.13 -11.14
N PHE A 278 17.33 7.43 -11.41
CA PHE A 278 17.54 7.94 -12.76
C PHE A 278 19.01 8.05 -13.16
N THR A 279 19.92 8.05 -12.20
CA THR A 279 21.37 8.04 -12.44
C THR A 279 22.01 6.68 -12.19
N ASP A 280 21.31 5.75 -11.54
CA ASP A 280 21.81 4.41 -11.30
C ASP A 280 21.87 3.62 -12.61
N PRO A 281 23.06 3.20 -13.06
CA PRO A 281 23.22 2.39 -14.29
C PRO A 281 22.50 1.04 -14.20
N HIS A 282 22.19 0.56 -13.00
CA HIS A 282 21.45 -0.68 -12.77
C HIS A 282 20.04 -0.64 -13.38
N LEU A 283 19.39 0.51 -13.41
CA LEU A 283 18.08 0.63 -14.07
C LEU A 283 18.18 0.23 -15.54
N GLN A 284 19.28 0.63 -16.21
CA GLN A 284 19.51 0.25 -17.60
C GLN A 284 19.88 -1.24 -17.74
N GLU A 285 20.58 -1.81 -16.76
CA GLU A 285 20.85 -3.27 -16.70
C GLU A 285 19.54 -4.06 -16.62
N VAL A 286 18.61 -3.67 -15.76
CA VAL A 286 17.29 -4.31 -15.63
C VAL A 286 16.55 -4.31 -16.97
N ILE A 287 16.54 -3.19 -17.68
CA ILE A 287 15.84 -3.04 -18.96
C ILE A 287 16.49 -3.87 -20.08
N ASN A 288 17.81 -3.92 -20.13
CA ASN A 288 18.54 -4.64 -21.18
C ASN A 288 18.62 -6.15 -20.95
N ASN A 289 18.20 -6.64 -19.79
CA ASN A 289 18.32 -8.05 -19.45
C ASN A 289 17.15 -8.86 -20.00
N GLU A 290 17.42 -9.77 -20.92
CA GLU A 290 16.40 -10.62 -21.55
C GLU A 290 15.60 -11.48 -20.53
N THR A 291 16.22 -11.89 -19.42
CA THR A 291 15.53 -12.71 -18.41
C THR A 291 14.50 -11.93 -17.62
N THR A 292 14.62 -10.61 -17.56
CA THR A 292 13.68 -9.75 -16.83
C THR A 292 12.45 -9.38 -17.64
N LYS A 293 12.53 -9.39 -18.97
CA LYS A 293 11.44 -8.99 -19.89
C LYS A 293 10.14 -9.73 -19.69
N LYS A 294 10.18 -10.92 -19.13
CA LYS A 294 9.00 -11.74 -18.85
C LYS A 294 8.25 -11.34 -17.57
N TYR A 295 8.78 -10.40 -16.76
CA TYR A 295 8.21 -10.00 -15.49
C TYR A 295 7.68 -8.57 -15.52
N CYS A 296 6.66 -8.28 -14.69
CA CYS A 296 6.07 -6.95 -14.55
C CYS A 296 7.07 -5.90 -14.04
N ASN A 297 8.09 -6.29 -13.28
CA ASN A 297 9.15 -5.38 -12.84
C ASN A 297 9.93 -4.74 -13.99
N HIS A 298 10.14 -5.47 -15.09
CA HIS A 298 10.75 -4.91 -16.29
C HIS A 298 9.91 -3.78 -16.89
N TYR A 299 8.58 -3.99 -16.97
CA TYR A 299 7.66 -2.95 -17.43
C TYR A 299 7.73 -1.71 -16.53
N TYR A 300 7.73 -1.90 -15.19
CA TYR A 300 7.88 -0.80 -14.24
C TYR A 300 9.17 -0.01 -14.47
N ALA A 301 10.32 -0.70 -14.58
CA ALA A 301 11.61 -0.09 -14.86
C ALA A 301 11.63 0.68 -16.19
N THR A 302 11.01 0.11 -17.23
CA THR A 302 10.88 0.75 -18.55
C THR A 302 10.09 2.05 -18.46
N GLN A 303 8.96 2.07 -17.73
CA GLN A 303 8.17 3.29 -17.54
C GLN A 303 8.98 4.40 -16.84
N LEU A 304 9.84 4.06 -15.87
CA LEU A 304 10.71 5.05 -15.22
C LEU A 304 11.71 5.66 -16.23
N VAL A 305 12.33 4.85 -17.09
CA VAL A 305 13.26 5.37 -18.11
C VAL A 305 12.54 6.18 -19.17
N GLU A 306 11.35 5.78 -19.59
CA GLU A 306 10.53 6.56 -20.52
C GLU A 306 10.21 7.95 -19.97
N ILE A 307 9.82 8.04 -18.70
CA ILE A 307 9.54 9.31 -18.02
C ILE A 307 10.81 10.16 -17.93
N LYS A 308 11.94 9.56 -17.52
CA LYS A 308 13.24 10.23 -17.49
C LYS A 308 13.57 10.87 -18.84
N ASN A 309 13.47 10.10 -19.92
CA ASN A 309 13.81 10.56 -21.26
C ASN A 309 12.83 11.61 -21.79
N LYS A 310 11.52 11.40 -21.55
CA LYS A 310 10.46 12.32 -22.00
C LYS A 310 10.64 13.74 -21.43
N TYR A 311 11.05 13.83 -20.16
CA TYR A 311 11.13 15.10 -19.44
C TYR A 311 12.56 15.57 -19.21
N ASN A 312 13.57 14.89 -19.78
CA ASN A 312 15.00 15.18 -19.58
C ASN A 312 15.36 15.32 -18.09
N LEU A 313 14.81 14.44 -17.25
CA LEU A 313 15.09 14.46 -15.83
C LEU A 313 16.56 14.16 -15.57
N THR A 314 17.32 15.19 -15.27
CA THR A 314 18.71 15.11 -14.83
C THR A 314 18.77 15.49 -13.37
N TYR A 315 19.34 14.63 -12.57
CA TYR A 315 19.46 14.84 -11.12
C TYR A 315 20.92 15.00 -10.72
#